data_20dff875b9c8131ccc48b92807703a79
#
_entry.id   20dff875b9c8131ccc48b92807703a79
#
_cell.length_a   1.000
_cell.length_b   1.000
_cell.length_c   1.000
_cell.angle_alpha   90.00
_cell.angle_beta   90.00
_cell.angle_gamma   90.00
#
_symmetry.space_group_name_H-M   'P 1'
#
loop_
_entity.id
_entity.type
_entity.pdbx_description
1 polymer ?
#
loop_
_entity_poly.entity_id
_entity_poly.type
_entity_poly.pdbx_seq_one_letter_code
_entity_poly.pdbx_strand_id
1 'polypeptide(L)'
;ANILMDWVVPLFPIYQGDMMLSCICMSVFSGIGYALIYMRDTSTGGADFVLMAIHKAKPHISVGKIIIVMDFIIVIIGGILMHGNIDKIIYGLIGTYILSFVVDKLMYGVDAGKLALIVTEKGPQIAAKIDELSQRGATLIKAEGSYTGREKEVLMCACNNKEMYTIQEAVKKVDSSAFLVTMESNEVRGKGFKPI
;
A
#
# COMPACT_ATOMS: atom_id res chain seq x y z
N ALA A 1 3.37 14.63 27.26
CA ALA A 1 2.31 15.13 26.37
C ALA A 1 2.07 16.63 26.62
N ASN A 2 1.97 17.04 27.88
CA ASN A 2 1.62 18.42 28.24
C ASN A 2 2.66 19.47 27.80
N ILE A 3 3.97 19.18 27.86
CA ILE A 3 5.03 20.11 27.46
C ILE A 3 4.86 20.54 26.00
N LEU A 4 4.57 19.60 25.10
CA LEU A 4 4.34 19.92 23.67
C LEU A 4 3.07 20.77 23.49
N MET A 5 1.98 20.45 24.20
CA MET A 5 0.73 21.19 24.09
C MET A 5 0.84 22.60 24.70
N ASP A 6 1.53 22.73 25.83
CA ASP A 6 1.56 23.99 26.58
C ASP A 6 2.63 24.97 26.05
N TRP A 7 3.73 24.46 25.49
CA TRP A 7 4.87 25.30 25.05
C TRP A 7 5.03 25.38 23.54
N VAL A 8 4.74 24.32 22.81
CA VAL A 8 5.01 24.27 21.35
C VAL A 8 3.78 24.69 20.55
N VAL A 9 2.59 24.22 20.92
CA VAL A 9 1.36 24.56 20.17
C VAL A 9 1.07 26.06 20.11
N PRO A 10 1.25 26.86 21.19
CA PRO A 10 1.03 28.31 21.13
C PRO A 10 1.97 29.08 20.20
N LEU A 11 3.09 28.49 19.76
CA LEU A 11 4.01 29.10 18.82
C LEU A 11 3.52 29.06 17.37
N PHE A 12 2.51 28.22 17.09
CA PHE A 12 1.93 28.08 15.76
C PHE A 12 0.65 28.90 15.64
N PRO A 13 0.42 29.57 14.50
CA PRO A 13 -0.84 30.29 14.26
C PRO A 13 -2.01 29.31 14.24
N ILE A 14 -3.12 29.70 14.88
CA ILE A 14 -4.37 28.94 14.84
C ILE A 14 -4.95 29.06 13.42
N TYR A 15 -5.11 27.93 12.76
CA TYR A 15 -5.75 27.90 11.45
C TYR A 15 -7.26 28.20 11.61
N GLN A 16 -7.72 29.25 10.93
CA GLN A 16 -9.13 29.70 10.94
C GLN A 16 -9.79 29.53 9.56
N GLY A 17 -9.20 28.72 8.70
CA GLY A 17 -9.72 28.49 7.35
C GLY A 17 -10.76 27.38 7.26
N ASP A 18 -10.84 26.75 6.11
CA ASP A 18 -11.80 25.71 5.79
C ASP A 18 -11.63 24.46 6.67
N MET A 19 -12.74 24.03 7.30
CA MET A 19 -12.74 22.89 8.21
C MET A 19 -12.40 21.56 7.50
N MET A 20 -12.81 21.45 6.23
CA MET A 20 -12.52 20.25 5.43
C MET A 20 -11.03 20.13 5.12
N LEU A 21 -10.38 21.26 4.79
CA LEU A 21 -8.93 21.27 4.56
C LEU A 21 -8.16 20.89 5.84
N SER A 22 -8.58 21.41 6.99
CA SER A 22 -8.02 21.01 8.29
C SER A 22 -8.16 19.52 8.55
N CYS A 23 -9.35 18.96 8.27
CA CYS A 23 -9.63 17.54 8.44
C CYS A 23 -8.72 16.68 7.55
N ILE A 24 -8.57 17.04 6.28
CA ILE A 24 -7.71 16.32 5.33
C ILE A 24 -6.24 16.36 5.80
N CYS A 25 -5.73 17.55 6.11
CA CYS A 25 -4.34 17.70 6.56
C CYS A 25 -4.08 16.90 7.84
N MET A 26 -4.94 17.04 8.85
CA MET A 26 -4.81 16.32 10.11
C MET A 26 -4.84 14.81 9.89
N SER A 27 -5.75 14.30 9.06
CA SER A 27 -5.86 12.87 8.77
C SER A 27 -4.63 12.30 8.07
N VAL A 28 -4.06 13.07 7.13
CA VAL A 28 -2.82 12.66 6.43
C VAL A 28 -1.65 12.61 7.39
N PHE A 29 -1.40 13.69 8.16
CA PHE A 29 -0.27 13.73 9.10
C PHE A 29 -0.41 12.71 10.22
N SER A 30 -1.61 12.55 10.79
CA SER A 30 -1.88 11.54 11.80
C SER A 30 -1.73 10.13 11.24
N GLY A 31 -2.20 9.88 10.01
CA GLY A 31 -2.04 8.61 9.33
C GLY A 31 -0.58 8.24 9.11
N ILE A 32 0.28 9.20 8.74
CA ILE A 32 1.73 8.99 8.64
C ILE A 32 2.30 8.61 10.02
N GLY A 33 1.95 9.36 11.07
CA GLY A 33 2.41 9.08 12.43
C GLY A 33 2.01 7.69 12.91
N TYR A 34 0.76 7.31 12.75
CA TYR A 34 0.26 5.98 13.12
C TYR A 34 0.92 4.87 12.30
N ALA A 35 1.08 5.06 10.99
CA ALA A 35 1.76 4.07 10.15
C ALA A 35 3.18 3.79 10.66
N LEU A 36 3.96 4.83 11.00
CA LEU A 36 5.31 4.69 11.51
C LEU A 36 5.37 3.93 12.86
N ILE A 37 4.36 4.13 13.71
CA ILE A 37 4.23 3.42 14.99
C ILE A 37 3.89 1.95 14.74
N TYR A 38 2.88 1.67 13.92
CA TYR A 38 2.40 0.31 13.65
C TYR A 38 3.41 -0.53 12.87
N MET A 39 4.20 0.08 11.98
CA MET A 39 5.32 -0.61 11.30
C MET A 39 6.39 -1.14 12.27
N ARG A 40 6.39 -0.69 13.51
CA ARG A 40 7.29 -1.16 14.58
C ARG A 40 6.60 -2.12 15.56
N ASP A 41 5.42 -2.66 15.19
CA ASP A 41 4.61 -3.55 16.04
C ASP A 41 4.32 -2.94 17.44
N THR A 42 4.20 -1.62 17.51
CA THR A 42 3.93 -0.87 18.74
C THR A 42 2.59 -0.15 18.66
N SER A 43 2.10 0.33 19.79
CA SER A 43 0.87 1.12 19.91
C SER A 43 1.09 2.37 20.75
N THR A 44 0.21 3.35 20.67
CA THR A 44 0.27 4.56 21.50
C THR A 44 -0.25 4.33 22.93
N GLY A 45 -0.79 3.14 23.23
CA GLY A 45 -1.34 2.78 24.54
C GLY A 45 -2.83 3.14 24.70
N GLY A 46 -3.51 3.54 23.64
CA GLY A 46 -4.95 3.81 23.61
C GLY A 46 -5.76 2.69 22.96
N ALA A 47 -6.85 3.05 22.26
CA ALA A 47 -7.72 2.11 21.55
C ALA A 47 -6.98 1.34 20.44
N ASP A 48 -5.90 1.87 19.93
CA ASP A 48 -4.99 1.26 18.97
C ASP A 48 -4.28 0.00 19.51
N PHE A 49 -4.21 -0.19 20.84
CA PHE A 49 -3.78 -1.47 21.40
C PHE A 49 -4.75 -2.61 21.03
N VAL A 50 -6.05 -2.35 21.09
CA VAL A 50 -7.08 -3.33 20.65
C VAL A 50 -6.96 -3.60 19.16
N LEU A 51 -6.73 -2.55 18.37
CA LEU A 51 -6.50 -2.65 16.92
C LEU A 51 -5.33 -3.58 16.61
N MET A 52 -4.18 -3.37 17.26
CA MET A 52 -2.98 -4.20 17.05
C MET A 52 -3.20 -5.65 17.52
N ALA A 53 -3.95 -5.86 18.61
CA ALA A 53 -4.32 -7.20 19.05
C ALA A 53 -5.21 -7.93 18.04
N ILE A 54 -6.20 -7.24 17.44
CA ILE A 54 -7.03 -7.79 16.37
C ILE A 54 -6.19 -8.13 15.13
N HIS A 55 -5.31 -7.21 14.71
CA HIS A 55 -4.43 -7.45 13.56
C HIS A 55 -3.51 -8.65 13.79
N LYS A 56 -2.96 -8.80 14.98
CA LYS A 56 -2.11 -9.93 15.36
C LYS A 56 -2.87 -11.27 15.37
N ALA A 57 -4.14 -11.24 15.78
CA ALA A 57 -5.03 -12.42 15.74
C ALA A 57 -5.53 -12.75 14.32
N LYS A 58 -5.66 -11.74 13.46
CA LYS A 58 -6.15 -11.86 12.07
C LYS A 58 -5.24 -11.11 11.09
N PRO A 59 -4.04 -11.62 10.77
CA PRO A 59 -3.05 -10.92 9.95
C PRO A 59 -3.50 -10.65 8.50
N HIS A 60 -4.52 -11.36 8.02
CA HIS A 60 -5.10 -11.17 6.68
C HIS A 60 -5.96 -9.91 6.56
N ILE A 61 -6.30 -9.26 7.68
CA ILE A 61 -7.06 -8.00 7.68
C ILE A 61 -6.05 -6.86 7.82
N SER A 62 -6.06 -5.92 6.87
CA SER A 62 -5.18 -4.76 6.95
C SER A 62 -5.51 -3.87 8.15
N VAL A 63 -4.49 -3.22 8.69
CA VAL A 63 -4.62 -2.31 9.83
C VAL A 63 -5.61 -1.19 9.54
N GLY A 64 -5.57 -0.61 8.34
CA GLY A 64 -6.53 0.42 7.93
C GLY A 64 -7.97 -0.06 7.91
N LYS A 65 -8.25 -1.30 7.50
CA LYS A 65 -9.62 -1.85 7.57
C LYS A 65 -10.12 -1.94 9.02
N ILE A 66 -9.25 -2.28 9.95
CA ILE A 66 -9.61 -2.33 11.38
C ILE A 66 -9.88 -0.92 11.90
N ILE A 67 -9.04 0.06 11.52
CA ILE A 67 -9.23 1.49 11.86
C ILE A 67 -10.61 1.95 11.37
N ILE A 68 -10.95 1.75 10.10
CA ILE A 68 -12.24 2.17 9.55
C ILE A 68 -13.39 1.63 10.39
N VAL A 69 -13.38 0.34 10.70
CA VAL A 69 -14.49 -0.27 11.45
C VAL A 69 -14.59 0.28 12.87
N MET A 70 -13.46 0.39 13.57
CA MET A 70 -13.43 0.89 14.94
C MET A 70 -13.83 2.37 15.02
N ASP A 71 -13.22 3.21 14.21
CA ASP A 71 -13.47 4.65 14.23
C ASP A 71 -14.86 4.99 13.71
N PHE A 72 -15.36 4.26 12.70
CA PHE A 72 -16.72 4.42 12.22
C PHE A 72 -17.75 4.24 13.34
N ILE A 73 -17.57 3.21 14.16
CA ILE A 73 -18.42 2.96 15.33
C ILE A 73 -18.30 4.13 16.33
N ILE A 74 -17.07 4.56 16.62
CA ILE A 74 -16.81 5.65 17.58
C ILE A 74 -17.41 6.98 17.11
N VAL A 75 -17.23 7.32 15.82
CA VAL A 75 -17.74 8.57 15.23
C VAL A 75 -19.28 8.60 15.23
N ILE A 76 -19.93 7.49 14.90
CA ILE A 76 -21.40 7.42 14.88
C ILE A 76 -21.94 7.50 16.32
N ILE A 77 -21.43 6.70 17.24
CA ILE A 77 -21.88 6.71 18.63
C ILE A 77 -21.62 8.09 19.27
N GLY A 78 -20.44 8.64 19.08
CA GLY A 78 -20.07 9.97 19.58
C GLY A 78 -20.95 11.07 18.98
N GLY A 79 -21.23 11.00 17.69
CA GLY A 79 -22.12 11.95 17.01
C GLY A 79 -23.55 11.93 17.53
N ILE A 80 -24.10 10.74 17.81
CA ILE A 80 -25.45 10.58 18.38
C ILE A 80 -25.49 11.09 19.83
N LEU A 81 -24.54 10.69 20.65
CA LEU A 81 -24.52 11.03 22.08
C LEU A 81 -24.29 12.53 22.35
N MET A 82 -23.51 13.18 21.50
CA MET A 82 -23.17 14.60 21.67
C MET A 82 -24.15 15.55 21.00
N HIS A 83 -25.32 15.09 20.52
CA HIS A 83 -26.27 15.87 19.71
C HIS A 83 -25.54 16.61 18.58
N GLY A 84 -24.61 15.93 17.95
CA GLY A 84 -23.62 16.48 17.04
C GLY A 84 -24.23 17.03 15.77
N ASN A 85 -23.60 18.07 15.27
CA ASN A 85 -23.88 18.59 13.95
C ASN A 85 -23.51 17.49 12.90
N ILE A 86 -24.41 17.23 11.97
CA ILE A 86 -24.23 16.22 10.92
C ILE A 86 -22.94 16.47 10.14
N ASP A 87 -22.58 17.73 9.89
CA ASP A 87 -21.35 18.10 9.21
C ASP A 87 -20.12 17.55 9.92
N LYS A 88 -20.06 17.61 11.26
CA LYS A 88 -18.96 17.09 12.04
C LYS A 88 -18.82 15.57 11.95
N ILE A 89 -19.97 14.87 11.89
CA ILE A 89 -19.98 13.41 11.68
C ILE A 89 -19.43 13.09 10.29
N ILE A 90 -19.88 13.81 9.26
CA ILE A 90 -19.39 13.61 7.88
C ILE A 90 -17.88 13.88 7.78
N TYR A 91 -17.40 14.97 8.36
CA TYR A 91 -15.96 15.26 8.38
C TYR A 91 -15.18 14.20 9.15
N GLY A 92 -15.71 13.70 10.28
CA GLY A 92 -15.12 12.60 11.02
C GLY A 92 -14.97 11.32 10.16
N LEU A 93 -16.01 10.94 9.43
CA LEU A 93 -15.99 9.77 8.55
C LEU A 93 -15.02 9.94 7.37
N ILE A 94 -14.98 11.13 6.76
CA ILE A 94 -14.01 11.44 5.71
C ILE A 94 -12.58 11.37 6.26
N GLY A 95 -12.33 11.97 7.42
CA GLY A 95 -11.03 11.96 8.06
C GLY A 95 -10.55 10.54 8.39
N THR A 96 -11.42 9.71 8.96
CA THR A 96 -11.14 8.30 9.24
C THR A 96 -10.79 7.53 7.97
N TYR A 97 -11.54 7.74 6.89
CA TYR A 97 -11.25 7.10 5.61
C TYR A 97 -9.87 7.48 5.08
N ILE A 98 -9.54 8.78 5.07
CA ILE A 98 -8.23 9.28 4.62
C ILE A 98 -7.10 8.73 5.49
N LEU A 99 -7.27 8.78 6.81
CA LEU A 99 -6.29 8.27 7.78
C LEU A 99 -6.01 6.79 7.54
N SER A 100 -7.05 5.98 7.43
CA SER A 100 -6.96 4.55 7.16
C SER A 100 -6.25 4.26 5.82
N PHE A 101 -6.61 5.00 4.77
CA PHE A 101 -5.98 4.87 3.46
C PHE A 101 -4.47 5.18 3.53
N VAL A 102 -4.08 6.25 4.23
CA VAL A 102 -2.68 6.62 4.41
C VAL A 102 -1.92 5.55 5.19
N VAL A 103 -2.50 5.05 6.29
CA VAL A 103 -1.90 3.97 7.08
C VAL A 103 -1.67 2.73 6.22
N ASP A 104 -2.68 2.25 5.53
CA ASP A 104 -2.55 1.06 4.68
C ASP A 104 -1.54 1.27 3.54
N LYS A 105 -1.55 2.44 2.91
CA LYS A 105 -0.65 2.74 1.82
C LYS A 105 0.82 2.79 2.25
N LEU A 106 1.10 3.29 3.45
CA LEU A 106 2.44 3.31 4.01
C LEU A 106 2.87 1.95 4.54
N MET A 107 1.99 1.24 5.25
CA MET A 107 2.33 -0.07 5.83
C MET A 107 2.53 -1.17 4.78
N TYR A 108 1.68 -1.18 3.75
CA TYR A 108 1.65 -2.26 2.75
C TYR A 108 2.06 -1.81 1.35
N GLY A 109 1.97 -0.52 1.05
CA GLY A 109 2.28 0.00 -0.28
C GLY A 109 3.76 0.19 -0.56
N VAL A 110 4.59 0.31 0.47
CA VAL A 110 6.05 0.49 0.33
C VAL A 110 6.71 -0.81 -0.15
N ASP A 111 6.18 -1.95 0.29
CA ASP A 111 6.66 -3.28 -0.05
C ASP A 111 5.80 -3.99 -1.12
N ALA A 112 4.81 -3.28 -1.67
CA ALA A 112 4.01 -3.83 -2.75
C ALA A 112 4.89 -4.13 -3.96
N GLY A 113 5.04 -5.41 -4.25
CA GLY A 113 5.73 -5.87 -5.45
C GLY A 113 4.83 -5.83 -6.66
N LYS A 114 5.42 -6.02 -7.82
CA LYS A 114 4.71 -6.32 -9.06
C LYS A 114 5.16 -7.65 -9.61
N LEU A 115 4.21 -8.35 -10.21
CA LEU A 115 4.47 -9.56 -10.97
C LEU A 115 4.27 -9.25 -12.45
N ALA A 116 5.33 -9.42 -13.24
CA ALA A 116 5.27 -9.39 -14.69
C ALA A 116 5.09 -10.82 -15.21
N LEU A 117 4.07 -11.04 -16.04
CA LEU A 117 3.92 -12.22 -16.87
C LEU A 117 4.11 -11.79 -18.32
N ILE A 118 5.11 -12.36 -18.99
CA ILE A 118 5.50 -11.98 -20.34
C ILE A 118 5.39 -13.21 -21.23
N VAL A 119 4.47 -13.18 -22.18
CA VAL A 119 4.28 -14.27 -23.17
C VAL A 119 5.00 -13.91 -24.45
N THR A 120 5.95 -14.75 -24.88
CA THR A 120 6.84 -14.46 -26.01
C THR A 120 7.35 -15.76 -26.65
N GLU A 121 7.95 -15.66 -27.81
CA GLU A 121 8.75 -16.70 -28.45
C GLU A 121 10.27 -16.50 -28.21
N LYS A 122 10.66 -15.44 -27.48
CA LYS A 122 12.06 -15.04 -27.20
C LYS A 122 12.38 -15.00 -25.71
N GLY A 123 11.86 -15.96 -24.96
CA GLY A 123 11.97 -15.99 -23.50
C GLY A 123 13.39 -15.86 -22.95
N PRO A 124 14.37 -16.70 -23.38
CA PRO A 124 15.73 -16.60 -22.87
C PRO A 124 16.41 -15.26 -23.12
N GLN A 125 16.11 -14.63 -24.28
CA GLN A 125 16.69 -13.33 -24.64
C GLN A 125 16.12 -12.22 -23.76
N ILE A 126 14.81 -12.24 -23.47
CA ILE A 126 14.16 -11.30 -22.56
C ILE A 126 14.66 -11.52 -21.14
N ALA A 127 14.78 -12.77 -20.67
CA ALA A 127 15.30 -13.09 -19.35
C ALA A 127 16.71 -12.54 -19.14
N ALA A 128 17.62 -12.75 -20.11
CA ALA A 128 18.97 -12.21 -20.07
C ALA A 128 18.98 -10.67 -20.03
N LYS A 129 18.08 -10.03 -20.79
CA LYS A 129 18.01 -8.56 -20.81
C LYS A 129 17.41 -7.99 -19.52
N ILE A 130 16.48 -8.67 -18.90
CA ILE A 130 15.93 -8.32 -17.58
C ILE A 130 17.03 -8.41 -16.52
N ASP A 131 17.79 -9.50 -16.50
CA ASP A 131 18.89 -9.69 -15.56
C ASP A 131 19.97 -8.61 -15.72
N GLU A 132 20.35 -8.30 -16.96
CA GLU A 132 21.33 -7.24 -17.28
C GLU A 132 20.91 -5.86 -16.74
N LEU A 133 19.63 -5.50 -16.91
CA LEU A 133 19.16 -4.14 -16.62
C LEU A 133 18.60 -3.95 -15.22
N SER A 134 18.05 -5.00 -14.61
CA SER A 134 17.37 -4.91 -13.31
C SER A 134 17.95 -5.81 -12.22
N GLN A 135 18.88 -6.70 -12.57
CA GLN A 135 19.43 -7.73 -11.66
C GLN A 135 18.32 -8.59 -11.05
N ARG A 136 17.22 -8.78 -11.77
CA ARG A 136 16.10 -9.62 -11.36
C ARG A 136 16.06 -10.89 -12.19
N GLY A 137 15.95 -12.02 -11.48
CA GLY A 137 15.72 -13.31 -12.12
C GLY A 137 14.30 -13.41 -12.66
N ALA A 138 14.14 -14.13 -13.75
CA ALA A 138 12.83 -14.51 -14.29
C ALA A 138 12.72 -16.04 -14.38
N THR A 139 11.53 -16.56 -14.11
CA THR A 139 11.23 -17.99 -14.27
C THR A 139 10.58 -18.21 -15.62
N LEU A 140 11.17 -19.09 -16.43
CA LEU A 140 10.63 -19.49 -17.73
C LEU A 140 9.67 -20.69 -17.56
N ILE A 141 8.47 -20.53 -18.08
CA ILE A 141 7.42 -21.56 -18.11
C ILE A 141 7.12 -21.85 -19.56
N LYS A 142 7.22 -23.10 -19.98
CA LYS A 142 6.83 -23.53 -21.33
C LYS A 142 5.32 -23.46 -21.47
N ALA A 143 4.86 -22.91 -22.56
CA ALA A 143 3.45 -22.74 -22.88
C ALA A 143 3.18 -22.99 -24.35
N GLU A 144 1.92 -23.19 -24.68
CA GLU A 144 1.44 -23.36 -26.06
C GLU A 144 0.30 -22.39 -26.33
N GLY A 145 0.32 -21.75 -27.47
CA GLY A 145 -0.76 -20.88 -27.91
C GLY A 145 -1.99 -21.69 -28.29
N SER A 146 -3.06 -21.62 -27.53
CA SER A 146 -4.28 -22.43 -27.70
C SER A 146 -4.93 -22.30 -29.08
N TYR A 147 -4.77 -21.15 -29.74
CA TYR A 147 -5.33 -20.91 -31.07
C TYR A 147 -4.35 -21.30 -32.21
N THR A 148 -3.06 -21.10 -32.03
CA THR A 148 -2.06 -21.30 -33.08
C THR A 148 -1.31 -22.61 -32.99
N GLY A 149 -1.40 -23.32 -31.83
CA GLY A 149 -0.58 -24.50 -31.53
C GLY A 149 0.93 -24.24 -31.47
N ARG A 150 1.35 -22.96 -31.46
CA ARG A 150 2.78 -22.61 -31.43
C ARG A 150 3.33 -22.68 -30.02
N GLU A 151 4.54 -23.19 -29.89
CA GLU A 151 5.29 -23.12 -28.66
C GLU A 151 5.57 -21.67 -28.30
N LYS A 152 5.34 -21.33 -27.04
CA LYS A 152 5.61 -20.04 -26.41
C LYS A 152 6.26 -20.24 -25.05
N GLU A 153 6.81 -19.16 -24.54
CA GLU A 153 7.36 -19.12 -23.19
C GLU A 153 6.68 -18.01 -22.42
N VAL A 154 6.38 -18.29 -21.16
CA VAL A 154 5.88 -17.30 -20.21
C VAL A 154 6.97 -17.02 -19.19
N LEU A 155 7.48 -15.80 -19.18
CA LEU A 155 8.38 -15.35 -18.13
C LEU A 155 7.57 -14.82 -16.98
N MET A 156 7.87 -15.31 -15.79
CA MET A 156 7.34 -14.81 -14.52
C MET A 156 8.46 -14.06 -13.79
N CYS A 157 8.33 -12.76 -13.60
CA CYS A 157 9.31 -11.92 -12.94
C CYS A 157 8.66 -11.08 -11.85
N ALA A 158 9.10 -11.25 -10.59
CA ALA A 158 8.71 -10.40 -9.48
C ALA A 158 9.69 -9.22 -9.37
N CYS A 159 9.15 -8.02 -9.21
CA CYS A 159 9.93 -6.78 -9.17
C CYS A 159 9.23 -5.71 -8.32
N ASN A 160 9.91 -4.62 -8.07
CA ASN A 160 9.30 -3.43 -7.48
C ASN A 160 8.75 -2.47 -8.57
N ASN A 161 8.07 -1.41 -8.12
CA ASN A 161 7.47 -0.42 -9.04
C ASN A 161 8.48 0.26 -9.99
N LYS A 162 9.72 0.51 -9.52
CA LYS A 162 10.76 1.15 -10.34
C LYS A 162 11.33 0.18 -11.37
N GLU A 163 11.56 -1.05 -10.95
CA GLU A 163 12.10 -2.11 -11.81
C GLU A 163 11.11 -2.52 -12.91
N MET A 164 9.80 -2.43 -12.64
CA MET A 164 8.77 -2.75 -13.63
C MET A 164 8.92 -1.91 -14.92
N TYR A 165 9.24 -0.63 -14.80
CA TYR A 165 9.50 0.22 -15.96
C TYR A 165 10.69 -0.31 -16.79
N THR A 166 11.78 -0.67 -16.10
CA THR A 166 12.98 -1.23 -16.73
C THR A 166 12.69 -2.55 -17.43
N ILE A 167 11.85 -3.41 -16.82
CA ILE A 167 11.43 -4.68 -17.40
C ILE A 167 10.58 -4.45 -18.67
N GLN A 168 9.64 -3.51 -18.62
CA GLN A 168 8.83 -3.16 -19.80
C GLN A 168 9.71 -2.68 -20.97
N GLU A 169 10.70 -1.85 -20.71
CA GLU A 169 11.66 -1.39 -21.71
C GLU A 169 12.53 -2.55 -22.24
N ALA A 170 12.96 -3.46 -21.37
CA ALA A 170 13.71 -4.65 -21.77
C ALA A 170 12.90 -5.54 -22.73
N VAL A 171 11.64 -5.80 -22.39
CA VAL A 171 10.72 -6.59 -23.22
C VAL A 171 10.53 -5.93 -24.59
N LYS A 172 10.20 -4.63 -24.60
CA LYS A 172 9.97 -3.87 -25.83
C LYS A 172 11.17 -3.86 -26.77
N LYS A 173 12.39 -3.80 -26.21
CA LYS A 173 13.63 -3.80 -27.00
C LYS A 173 13.92 -5.15 -27.64
N VAL A 174 13.55 -6.26 -27.02
CA VAL A 174 13.84 -7.62 -27.50
C VAL A 174 12.70 -8.16 -28.38
N ASP A 175 11.46 -7.93 -27.94
CA ASP A 175 10.27 -8.40 -28.62
C ASP A 175 9.10 -7.43 -28.44
N SER A 176 8.91 -6.57 -29.44
CA SER A 176 7.82 -5.59 -29.44
C SER A 176 6.42 -6.23 -29.61
N SER A 177 6.36 -7.51 -29.98
CA SER A 177 5.13 -8.28 -30.13
C SER A 177 4.78 -9.12 -28.90
N ALA A 178 5.64 -9.12 -27.88
CA ALA A 178 5.40 -9.83 -26.63
C ALA A 178 4.16 -9.29 -25.92
N PHE A 179 3.39 -10.20 -25.32
CA PHE A 179 2.25 -9.85 -24.50
C PHE A 179 2.66 -9.79 -23.03
N LEU A 180 2.55 -8.61 -22.41
CA LEU A 180 2.97 -8.38 -21.03
C LEU A 180 1.75 -8.04 -20.16
N VAL A 181 1.56 -8.79 -19.07
CA VAL A 181 0.58 -8.53 -18.02
C VAL A 181 1.32 -8.13 -16.76
N THR A 182 0.91 -7.00 -16.18
CA THR A 182 1.42 -6.56 -14.89
C THR A 182 0.32 -6.73 -13.83
N MET A 183 0.64 -7.44 -12.74
CA MET A 183 -0.24 -7.61 -11.59
C MET A 183 0.40 -6.95 -10.37
N GLU A 184 -0.43 -6.32 -9.52
CA GLU A 184 0.02 -5.85 -8.22
C GLU A 184 0.06 -7.04 -7.24
N SER A 185 1.17 -7.17 -6.53
CA SER A 185 1.32 -8.13 -5.44
C SER A 185 1.32 -7.37 -4.12
N ASN A 186 0.46 -7.78 -3.20
CA ASN A 186 0.43 -7.17 -1.87
C ASN A 186 1.73 -7.40 -1.11
N GLU A 187 2.40 -8.52 -1.36
CA GLU A 187 3.67 -8.86 -0.72
C GLU A 187 4.46 -9.83 -1.61
N VAL A 188 5.77 -9.60 -1.68
CA VAL A 188 6.73 -10.52 -2.31
C VAL A 188 7.80 -10.85 -1.28
N ARG A 189 7.99 -12.14 -1.01
CA ARG A 189 9.02 -12.65 -0.10
C ARG A 189 9.99 -13.59 -0.82
N GLY A 190 11.22 -13.63 -0.38
CA GLY A 190 12.26 -14.51 -0.91
C GLY A 190 13.52 -13.76 -1.32
N LYS A 191 14.41 -14.45 -2.05
CA LYS A 191 15.71 -13.90 -2.44
C LYS A 191 15.57 -12.60 -3.24
N GLY A 192 16.15 -11.51 -2.74
CA GLY A 192 16.05 -10.19 -3.34
C GLY A 192 14.86 -9.34 -2.85
N PHE A 193 14.07 -9.87 -1.92
CA PHE A 193 12.95 -9.23 -1.22
C PHE A 193 13.07 -9.49 0.29
N LYS A 194 12.01 -9.23 1.06
CA LYS A 194 11.99 -9.60 2.48
C LYS A 194 12.14 -11.12 2.66
N PRO A 195 12.86 -11.58 3.68
CA PRO A 195 12.96 -13.02 3.97
C PRO A 195 11.58 -13.63 4.28
N ILE A 196 11.45 -14.92 4.00
CA ILE A 196 10.24 -15.70 4.30
C ILE A 196 10.07 -15.85 5.80
#